data_fcd6a91a7e918649a7db0214cc866d0c
#
_entry.id   fcd6a91a7e918649a7db0214cc866d0c
#
_cell.length_a   1.000
_cell.length_b   1.000
_cell.length_c   1.000
_cell.angle_alpha   90.00
_cell.angle_beta   90.00
_cell.angle_gamma   90.00
#
_symmetry.space_group_name_H-M   'P 1'
#
loop_
_entity.id
_entity.type
_entity.pdbx_description
1 polymer ?
#
loop_
_entity_poly.entity_id
_entity_poly.type
_entity_poly.pdbx_seq_one_letter_code
_entity_poly.pdbx_strand_id
1 'polypeptide(L)'
;MTNPFTRRSTALSGPGVDYAPVTPSDSTDLTDVAASLYVETGGTVAFVSVKGETRAVTVSDFGWIVCGVTRVLATGTNAAGIHAVVVS
;
A
#
# COMPACT_ATOMS: atom_id res chain seq x y z
N MET A 1 -21.70 -0.89 18.77
CA MET A 1 -22.03 -0.89 17.33
C MET A 1 -21.06 -1.80 16.60
N THR A 2 -21.57 -2.62 15.74
CA THR A 2 -20.69 -3.48 14.94
C THR A 2 -20.01 -2.66 13.86
N ASN A 3 -18.69 -2.74 13.80
CA ASN A 3 -17.93 -2.10 12.74
C ASN A 3 -18.13 -2.91 11.44
N PRO A 4 -18.73 -2.35 10.39
CA PRO A 4 -18.97 -3.10 9.16
C PRO A 4 -17.69 -3.59 8.51
N PHE A 5 -16.57 -2.92 8.73
CA PHE A 5 -15.28 -3.35 8.19
C PHE A 5 -14.77 -4.63 8.83
N THR A 6 -15.19 -4.93 10.07
CA THR A 6 -14.73 -6.13 10.76
C THR A 6 -15.11 -7.40 10.01
N ARG A 7 -16.26 -7.43 9.37
CA ARG A 7 -16.70 -8.60 8.62
C ARG A 7 -16.10 -8.69 7.25
N ARG A 8 -15.82 -7.56 6.63
CA ARG A 8 -15.40 -7.49 5.22
C ARG A 8 -13.90 -7.40 5.06
N SER A 9 -13.21 -7.03 6.11
CA SER A 9 -11.79 -6.73 6.05
C SER A 9 -10.91 -7.95 5.86
N THR A 10 -11.47 -9.15 5.91
CA THR A 10 -10.71 -10.37 5.64
C THR A 10 -10.46 -10.59 4.16
N ALA A 11 -11.20 -9.91 3.28
CA ALA A 11 -11.01 -10.02 1.84
C ALA A 11 -10.10 -8.91 1.35
N LEU A 12 -9.07 -9.24 0.57
CA LEU A 12 -8.15 -8.24 0.01
C LEU A 12 -8.85 -7.27 -0.94
N SER A 13 -9.93 -7.69 -1.55
CA SER A 13 -10.72 -6.85 -2.45
C SER A 13 -11.75 -5.99 -1.72
N GLY A 14 -11.93 -6.20 -0.41
CA GLY A 14 -12.87 -5.43 0.39
C GLY A 14 -12.27 -4.14 0.92
N PRO A 15 -13.04 -3.34 1.65
CA PRO A 15 -12.51 -2.14 2.31
C PRO A 15 -11.44 -2.50 3.32
N GLY A 16 -10.40 -1.68 3.40
CA GLY A 16 -9.38 -1.85 4.41
C GLY A 16 -9.86 -1.43 5.79
N VAL A 17 -9.15 -1.86 6.81
CA VAL A 17 -9.45 -1.47 8.18
C VAL A 17 -8.63 -0.27 8.63
N ASP A 18 -7.55 0.06 7.95
CA ASP A 18 -6.68 1.15 8.34
C ASP A 18 -5.85 1.66 7.15
N TYR A 19 -5.46 2.91 7.22
CA TYR A 19 -4.49 3.55 6.34
C TYR A 19 -3.21 3.75 7.14
N ALA A 20 -2.33 2.77 7.09
CA ALA A 20 -1.07 2.84 7.82
C ALA A 20 -0.06 3.69 7.03
N PRO A 21 0.53 4.73 7.62
CA PRO A 21 1.56 5.52 6.95
C PRO A 21 2.74 4.64 6.56
N VAL A 22 3.28 4.87 5.36
CA VAL A 22 4.39 4.10 4.84
C VAL A 22 5.62 4.97 4.76
N THR A 23 6.71 4.52 5.37
CA THR A 23 8.04 5.07 5.15
C THR A 23 8.76 4.15 4.19
N PRO A 24 9.06 4.59 2.95
CA PRO A 24 9.76 3.73 2.01
C PRO A 24 11.11 3.27 2.55
N SER A 25 11.43 2.01 2.32
CA SER A 25 12.70 1.42 2.76
C SER A 25 13.09 0.29 1.82
N ASP A 26 14.38 0.23 1.48
CA ASP A 26 14.88 -0.83 0.60
C ASP A 26 15.09 -2.15 1.33
N SER A 27 15.02 -2.16 2.66
CA SER A 27 15.38 -3.33 3.45
C SER A 27 14.32 -3.78 4.45
N THR A 28 13.30 -2.98 4.70
CA THR A 28 12.29 -3.27 5.72
C THR A 28 10.92 -3.46 5.08
N ASP A 29 10.33 -4.62 5.32
CA ASP A 29 8.96 -4.89 4.87
C ASP A 29 7.95 -4.09 5.69
N LEU A 30 6.77 -3.90 5.12
CA LEU A 30 5.65 -3.32 5.86
C LEU A 30 5.29 -4.23 7.03
N THR A 31 4.83 -3.63 8.11
CA THR A 31 4.37 -4.39 9.29
C THR A 31 3.24 -5.33 8.92
N ASP A 32 2.29 -4.84 8.12
CA ASP A 32 1.21 -5.65 7.58
C ASP A 32 1.24 -5.58 6.07
N VAL A 33 0.84 -6.67 5.42
CA VAL A 33 0.73 -6.68 3.96
C VAL A 33 -0.38 -5.73 3.54
N ALA A 34 -0.06 -4.83 2.62
CA ALA A 34 -1.05 -3.89 2.10
C ALA A 34 -1.92 -4.56 1.04
N ALA A 35 -3.22 -4.30 1.09
CA ALA A 35 -4.13 -4.70 0.01
C ALA A 35 -4.03 -3.74 -1.17
N SER A 36 -3.74 -2.48 -0.87
CA SER A 36 -3.51 -1.44 -1.88
C SER A 36 -2.69 -0.32 -1.25
N LEU A 37 -2.19 0.58 -2.08
CA LEU A 37 -1.50 1.78 -1.61
C LEU A 37 -2.30 3.01 -2.04
N TYR A 38 -2.39 3.99 -1.16
CA TYR A 38 -2.94 5.30 -1.46
C TYR A 38 -1.80 6.32 -1.45
N VAL A 39 -1.72 7.14 -2.49
CA VAL A 39 -0.62 8.09 -2.67
C VAL A 39 -1.21 9.50 -2.73
N GLU A 40 -0.83 10.35 -1.79
CA GLU A 40 -1.33 11.72 -1.74
C GLU A 40 -0.63 12.62 -2.77
N THR A 41 0.68 12.50 -2.89
CA THR A 41 1.45 13.25 -3.87
C THR A 41 1.97 12.31 -4.94
N GLY A 42 1.52 12.51 -6.16
CA GLY A 42 1.83 11.64 -7.29
C GLY A 42 3.31 11.56 -7.62
N GLY A 43 3.67 10.53 -8.31
CA GLY A 43 5.03 10.22 -8.73
C GLY A 43 5.17 8.73 -8.95
N THR A 44 6.42 8.28 -9.01
CA THR A 44 6.71 6.86 -9.16
C THR A 44 6.81 6.20 -7.81
N VAL A 45 6.20 5.02 -7.69
CA VAL A 45 6.28 4.17 -6.49
C VAL A 45 6.91 2.86 -6.90
N ALA A 46 8.07 2.55 -6.33
CA ALA A 46 8.71 1.25 -6.49
C ALA A 46 8.33 0.38 -5.29
N PHE A 47 7.88 -0.83 -5.53
CA PHE A 47 7.41 -1.70 -4.48
C PHE A 47 7.63 -3.16 -4.82
N VAL A 48 7.54 -4.01 -3.79
CA VAL A 48 7.57 -5.46 -3.94
C VAL A 48 6.16 -5.97 -3.72
N SER A 49 5.61 -6.67 -4.72
CA SER A 49 4.27 -7.25 -4.64
C SER A 49 4.25 -8.49 -3.75
N VAL A 50 3.06 -8.95 -3.40
CA VAL A 50 2.90 -10.17 -2.61
C VAL A 50 3.44 -11.41 -3.32
N LYS A 51 3.63 -11.34 -4.62
CA LYS A 51 4.28 -12.40 -5.38
C LYS A 51 5.80 -12.36 -5.29
N GLY A 52 6.36 -11.35 -4.63
CA GLY A 52 7.81 -11.19 -4.55
C GLY A 52 8.42 -10.47 -5.74
N GLU A 53 7.62 -9.89 -6.62
CA GLU A 53 8.10 -9.18 -7.80
C GLU A 53 8.30 -7.70 -7.49
N THR A 54 9.42 -7.15 -7.93
CA THR A 54 9.67 -5.72 -7.81
C THR A 54 9.01 -5.00 -8.98
N ARG A 55 8.17 -4.01 -8.66
CA ARG A 55 7.44 -3.23 -9.65
C ARG A 55 7.62 -1.74 -9.41
N ALA A 56 7.45 -0.95 -10.45
CA ALA A 56 7.43 0.50 -10.36
C ALA A 56 6.24 1.02 -11.15
N VAL A 57 5.42 1.84 -10.51
CA VAL A 57 4.20 2.38 -11.11
C VAL A 57 4.17 3.87 -10.89
N THR A 58 3.81 4.63 -11.92
CA THR A 58 3.62 6.07 -11.81
C THR A 58 2.14 6.36 -11.56
N VAL A 59 1.86 7.14 -10.52
CA VAL A 59 0.49 7.52 -10.16
C VAL A 59 0.36 9.03 -10.13
N SER A 60 -0.84 9.52 -10.35
CA SER A 60 -1.18 10.94 -10.15
C SER A 60 -1.46 11.21 -8.67
N ASP A 61 -1.62 12.49 -8.31
CA ASP A 61 -2.00 12.87 -6.95
C ASP A 61 -3.28 12.17 -6.56
N PHE A 62 -3.36 11.75 -5.30
CA PHE A 62 -4.49 10.99 -4.76
C PHE A 62 -4.76 9.71 -5.55
N GLY A 63 -3.69 9.12 -6.07
CA GLY A 63 -3.79 7.89 -6.85
C GLY A 63 -3.76 6.64 -5.98
N TRP A 64 -4.18 5.54 -6.57
CA TRP A 64 -4.21 4.23 -5.90
C TRP A 64 -3.39 3.23 -6.69
N ILE A 65 -2.70 2.37 -5.96
CA ILE A 65 -2.08 1.17 -6.52
C ILE A 65 -2.86 -0.01 -5.97
N VAL A 66 -3.67 -0.63 -6.82
CA VAL A 66 -4.55 -1.73 -6.43
C VAL A 66 -3.81 -3.05 -6.61
N CYS A 67 -2.97 -3.36 -5.63
CA CYS A 67 -2.10 -4.52 -5.67
C CYS A 67 -1.66 -4.85 -4.24
N GLY A 68 -1.55 -6.13 -3.92
CA GLY A 68 -0.96 -6.54 -2.65
C GLY A 68 0.52 -6.18 -2.61
N VAL A 69 0.97 -5.50 -1.56
CA VAL A 69 2.32 -4.98 -1.44
C VAL A 69 2.93 -5.40 -0.11
N THR A 70 4.15 -5.93 -0.15
CA THR A 70 4.89 -6.33 1.06
C THR A 70 5.94 -5.32 1.46
N ARG A 71 6.41 -4.51 0.52
CA ARG A 71 7.45 -3.52 0.78
C ARG A 71 7.31 -2.37 -0.20
N VAL A 72 7.51 -1.14 0.27
CA VAL A 72 7.66 0.04 -0.59
C VAL A 72 9.13 0.43 -0.55
N LEU A 73 9.77 0.43 -1.70
CA LEU A 73 11.20 0.70 -1.80
C LEU A 73 11.46 2.20 -1.72
N ALA A 74 12.58 2.58 -1.09
CA ALA A 74 13.02 3.96 -1.07
C ALA A 74 13.66 4.33 -2.41
N THR A 75 14.47 3.42 -2.97
CA THR A 75 15.09 3.63 -4.27
C THR A 75 14.05 3.51 -5.38
N GLY A 76 13.93 4.55 -6.18
CA GLY A 76 12.98 4.58 -7.30
C GLY A 76 11.61 5.13 -6.94
N THR A 77 11.34 5.42 -5.66
CA THR A 77 10.10 6.04 -5.21
C THR A 77 10.31 7.54 -5.02
N ASN A 78 9.56 8.34 -5.75
CA ASN A 78 9.59 9.79 -5.57
C ASN A 78 8.20 10.36 -5.23
N ALA A 79 7.19 9.53 -5.16
CA ALA A 79 5.88 9.92 -4.64
C ALA A 79 5.97 10.13 -3.13
N ALA A 80 5.03 10.88 -2.58
CA ALA A 80 4.98 11.20 -1.15
C ALA A 80 3.58 10.98 -0.59
N GLY A 81 3.49 10.89 0.74
CA GLY A 81 2.21 10.66 1.38
C GLY A 81 1.64 9.30 1.06
N ILE A 82 2.47 8.27 1.07
CA ILE A 82 2.05 6.91 0.75
C ILE A 82 1.46 6.27 2.00
N HIS A 83 0.28 5.68 1.84
CA HIS A 83 -0.41 4.96 2.91
C HIS A 83 -0.73 3.56 2.43
N ALA A 84 -0.50 2.58 3.29
CA ALA A 84 -0.87 1.20 3.02
C ALA A 84 -2.29 0.95 3.54
N VAL A 85 -3.16 0.47 2.66
CA VAL A 85 -4.50 0.07 3.07
C VAL A 85 -4.43 -1.38 3.50
N VAL A 86 -4.61 -1.62 4.78
CA VAL A 86 -4.47 -2.94 5.37
C VAL A 86 -5.84 -3.48 5.77
N VAL A 87 -5.98 -4.81 5.73
CA VAL A 87 -7.25 -5.48 6.01
C VAL A 87 -7.21 -6.30 7.30
N SER A 88 -6.14 -6.20 8.04
CA SER A 88 -6.03 -6.93 9.30
C SER A 88 -5.50 -6.07 10.42
#